data_3fe4ff2872420598fe76edbe252da2a7
#
_entry.id   3fe4ff2872420598fe76edbe252da2a7
#
_cell.length_a   1.000
_cell.length_b   1.000
_cell.length_c   1.000
_cell.angle_alpha   90.00
_cell.angle_beta   90.00
_cell.angle_gamma   90.00
#
_symmetry.space_group_name_H-M   'P 1'
#
loop_
_entity.id
_entity.type
_entity.pdbx_description
1 polymer ?
#
loop_
_entity_poly.entity_id
_entity_poly.type
_entity_poly.pdbx_seq_one_letter_code
_entity_poly.pdbx_strand_id
1 'polypeptide(L)'
;GSQGRAHALNLRDSGFDVTIGLRPGGPTELKAKADGFTVKTPAEAAKDAEIVAILTPDMVQPQLYGEVIEPNIAQGACLLFAHGFNVHYGQIVPREDLDVVLVAPKGPGALVRREYEIGRGVPAVYAVHQDKSGNAEQLALAYCAGIGGARQNAIKTTFKEETETDLFGEQAVLCGGATKLVQAGWETLVEAGYQPEVAYYECLHELKLIVDLFYEGGITRMHEFISETAQYGALTRGGYVVDDNTRAQMKKVLAEIQDGTFARQWIAEYAA
;
A
#
# COMPACT_ATOMS: atom_id res chain seq x y z
N GLY A 1 -2.09 12.43 1.25
CA GLY A 1 -1.86 11.32 2.19
C GLY A 1 -0.38 11.02 2.36
N SER A 2 -0.05 10.01 3.18
CA SER A 2 1.35 9.66 3.49
C SER A 2 2.12 9.16 2.26
N GLN A 3 1.50 8.35 1.41
CA GLN A 3 2.09 7.90 0.15
C GLN A 3 2.38 9.08 -0.77
N GLY A 4 1.40 9.95 -1.02
CA GLY A 4 1.58 11.09 -1.92
C GLY A 4 2.71 12.02 -1.50
N ARG A 5 2.88 12.28 -0.20
CA ARG A 5 4.00 13.08 0.31
C ARG A 5 5.34 12.38 0.12
N ALA A 6 5.40 11.08 0.43
CA ALA A 6 6.64 10.30 0.29
C ALA A 6 7.08 10.21 -1.18
N HIS A 7 6.17 9.87 -2.09
CA HIS A 7 6.46 9.83 -3.52
C HIS A 7 6.94 11.19 -4.04
N ALA A 8 6.23 12.27 -3.72
CA ALA A 8 6.59 13.61 -4.18
C ALA A 8 8.00 14.02 -3.73
N LEU A 9 8.32 13.82 -2.43
CA LEU A 9 9.64 14.14 -1.89
C LEU A 9 10.76 13.31 -2.54
N ASN A 10 10.53 12.00 -2.70
CA ASN A 10 11.52 11.10 -3.28
C ASN A 10 11.76 11.40 -4.76
N LEU A 11 10.70 11.64 -5.54
CA LEU A 11 10.80 12.05 -6.95
C LEU A 11 11.57 13.35 -7.11
N ARG A 12 11.25 14.38 -6.32
CA ARG A 12 11.99 15.65 -6.34
C ARG A 12 13.47 15.44 -6.01
N ASP A 13 13.76 14.68 -4.96
CA ASP A 13 15.14 14.42 -4.53
C ASP A 13 15.89 13.51 -5.54
N SER A 14 15.15 12.83 -6.43
CA SER A 14 15.66 12.07 -7.58
C SER A 14 15.81 12.93 -8.86
N GLY A 15 15.50 14.24 -8.79
CA GLY A 15 15.66 15.18 -9.89
C GLY A 15 14.47 15.34 -10.83
N PHE A 16 13.29 14.80 -10.46
CA PHE A 16 12.07 15.00 -11.24
C PHE A 16 11.43 16.36 -10.91
N ASP A 17 10.80 16.97 -11.90
CA ASP A 17 9.92 18.13 -11.69
C ASP A 17 8.56 17.68 -11.15
N VAL A 18 8.21 18.13 -9.95
CA VAL A 18 7.02 17.68 -9.25
C VAL A 18 6.10 18.83 -8.90
N THR A 19 4.91 18.80 -9.48
CA THR A 19 3.80 19.70 -9.11
C THR A 19 2.75 18.94 -8.31
N ILE A 20 2.25 19.54 -7.23
CA ILE A 20 1.23 18.94 -6.37
C ILE A 20 -0.13 19.53 -6.68
N GLY A 21 -1.07 18.70 -7.13
CA GLY A 21 -2.48 19.04 -7.31
C GLY A 21 -3.26 18.92 -6.00
N LEU A 22 -3.75 20.03 -5.43
CA LEU A 22 -4.53 20.04 -4.18
C LEU A 22 -5.71 21.01 -4.25
N ARG A 23 -6.74 20.73 -3.45
CA ARG A 23 -7.82 21.69 -3.23
C ARG A 23 -7.28 22.90 -2.46
N PRO A 24 -7.58 24.13 -2.90
CA PRO A 24 -7.12 25.35 -2.23
C PRO A 24 -7.62 25.47 -0.79
N GLY A 25 -6.81 26.09 0.07
CA GLY A 25 -7.18 26.41 1.46
C GLY A 25 -7.10 25.27 2.46
N GLY A 26 -6.70 24.06 2.05
CA GLY A 26 -6.61 22.91 2.94
C GLY A 26 -5.28 22.82 3.70
N PRO A 27 -5.25 22.10 4.85
CA PRO A 27 -4.01 21.94 5.65
C PRO A 27 -2.92 21.18 4.88
N THR A 28 -3.28 20.37 3.91
CA THR A 28 -2.33 19.62 3.06
C THR A 28 -1.61 20.57 2.09
N GLU A 29 -2.28 21.60 1.62
CA GLU A 29 -1.67 22.64 0.77
C GLU A 29 -0.55 23.37 1.52
N LEU A 30 -0.81 23.77 2.77
CA LEU A 30 0.19 24.44 3.60
C LEU A 30 1.43 23.56 3.82
N LYS A 31 1.21 22.26 4.07
CA LYS A 31 2.31 21.30 4.22
C LYS A 31 3.12 21.13 2.93
N ALA A 32 2.47 21.00 1.78
CA ALA A 32 3.14 20.86 0.49
C ALA A 32 3.96 22.12 0.14
N LYS A 33 3.44 23.30 0.40
CA LYS A 33 4.18 24.58 0.24
C LYS A 33 5.37 24.69 1.20
N ALA A 34 5.20 24.25 2.46
CA ALA A 34 6.29 24.20 3.43
C ALA A 34 7.39 23.20 3.05
N ASP A 35 7.02 22.09 2.39
CA ASP A 35 7.97 21.13 1.80
C ASP A 35 8.64 21.67 0.51
N GLY A 36 8.29 22.89 0.05
CA GLY A 36 8.91 23.57 -1.09
C GLY A 36 8.33 23.19 -2.46
N PHE A 37 7.14 22.59 -2.51
CA PHE A 37 6.52 22.22 -3.78
C PHE A 37 5.72 23.36 -4.42
N THR A 38 5.68 23.37 -5.76
CA THR A 38 4.67 24.09 -6.52
C THR A 38 3.32 23.42 -6.31
N VAL A 39 2.35 24.16 -5.83
CA VAL A 39 0.98 23.69 -5.60
C VAL A 39 0.03 24.38 -6.56
N LYS A 40 -0.75 23.60 -7.30
CA LYS A 40 -1.80 24.04 -8.22
C LYS A 40 -3.11 23.35 -7.85
N THR A 41 -4.21 23.76 -8.48
CA THR A 41 -5.44 22.95 -8.46
C THR A 41 -5.20 21.61 -9.17
N PRO A 42 -5.97 20.54 -8.86
CA PRO A 42 -5.79 19.25 -9.55
C PRO A 42 -5.94 19.36 -11.08
N ALA A 43 -6.86 20.20 -11.57
CA ALA A 43 -7.05 20.44 -12.99
C ALA A 43 -5.81 21.08 -13.65
N GLU A 44 -5.27 22.14 -13.04
CA GLU A 44 -4.06 22.81 -13.54
C GLU A 44 -2.82 21.91 -13.45
N ALA A 45 -2.70 21.09 -12.40
CA ALA A 45 -1.58 20.19 -12.24
C ALA A 45 -1.61 19.04 -13.28
N ALA A 46 -2.79 18.57 -13.64
CA ALA A 46 -2.94 17.48 -14.62
C ALA A 46 -2.70 17.93 -16.07
N LYS A 47 -2.93 19.21 -16.37
CA LYS A 47 -2.95 19.71 -17.76
C LYS A 47 -1.60 19.62 -18.46
N ASP A 48 -0.51 19.87 -17.75
CA ASP A 48 0.84 19.95 -18.32
C ASP A 48 1.74 18.78 -17.87
N ALA A 49 1.19 17.78 -17.18
CA ALA A 49 1.96 16.67 -16.63
C ALA A 49 2.14 15.54 -17.64
N GLU A 50 3.36 15.02 -17.74
CA GLU A 50 3.65 13.80 -18.49
C GLU A 50 3.11 12.56 -17.73
N ILE A 51 3.18 12.57 -16.39
CA ILE A 51 2.64 11.54 -15.50
C ILE A 51 1.72 12.19 -14.47
N VAL A 52 0.47 11.76 -14.43
CA VAL A 52 -0.50 12.14 -13.40
C VAL A 52 -0.67 10.99 -12.42
N ALA A 53 -0.11 11.14 -11.21
CA ALA A 53 -0.23 10.13 -10.15
C ALA A 53 -1.43 10.46 -9.24
N ILE A 54 -2.45 9.61 -9.23
CA ILE A 54 -3.61 9.73 -8.33
C ILE A 54 -3.31 8.98 -7.03
N LEU A 55 -2.94 9.73 -5.98
CA LEU A 55 -2.53 9.23 -4.67
C LEU A 55 -3.47 9.70 -3.54
N THR A 56 -4.71 9.97 -3.88
CA THR A 56 -5.81 10.24 -2.95
C THR A 56 -6.40 8.92 -2.42
N PRO A 57 -7.21 8.93 -1.34
CA PRO A 57 -7.93 7.74 -0.92
C PRO A 57 -8.81 7.17 -2.03
N ASP A 58 -8.92 5.82 -2.10
CA ASP A 58 -9.55 5.12 -3.23
C ASP A 58 -10.97 5.58 -3.51
N MET A 59 -11.77 5.78 -2.48
CA MET A 59 -13.19 6.15 -2.62
C MET A 59 -13.42 7.55 -3.20
N VAL A 60 -12.43 8.44 -3.18
CA VAL A 60 -12.54 9.77 -3.80
C VAL A 60 -11.96 9.81 -5.22
N GLN A 61 -11.20 8.79 -5.62
CA GLN A 61 -10.54 8.76 -6.92
C GLN A 61 -11.52 8.73 -8.10
N PRO A 62 -12.62 7.97 -8.10
CA PRO A 62 -13.54 7.92 -9.23
C PRO A 62 -14.13 9.30 -9.56
N GLN A 63 -14.61 10.02 -8.53
CA GLN A 63 -15.12 11.37 -8.71
C GLN A 63 -14.02 12.34 -9.18
N LEU A 64 -12.86 12.29 -8.54
CA LEU A 64 -11.71 13.14 -8.91
C LEU A 64 -11.28 12.87 -10.36
N TYR A 65 -11.22 11.61 -10.76
CA TYR A 65 -10.88 11.26 -12.13
C TYR A 65 -11.90 11.81 -13.11
N GLY A 66 -13.17 11.42 -12.99
CA GLY A 66 -14.20 11.76 -13.97
C GLY A 66 -14.50 13.27 -14.06
N GLU A 67 -14.54 13.98 -12.92
CA GLU A 67 -14.90 15.40 -12.93
C GLU A 67 -13.70 16.33 -13.18
N VAL A 68 -12.47 15.91 -12.82
CA VAL A 68 -11.33 16.84 -12.81
C VAL A 68 -10.16 16.34 -13.64
N ILE A 69 -9.73 15.11 -13.51
CA ILE A 69 -8.50 14.64 -14.17
C ILE A 69 -8.78 14.31 -15.64
N GLU A 70 -9.79 13.52 -15.92
CA GLU A 70 -10.13 13.07 -17.26
C GLU A 70 -10.29 14.23 -18.28
N PRO A 71 -11.06 15.31 -17.97
CA PRO A 71 -11.20 16.44 -18.90
C PRO A 71 -9.95 17.31 -19.04
N ASN A 72 -8.97 17.21 -18.14
CA ASN A 72 -7.80 18.10 -18.10
C ASN A 72 -6.46 17.40 -18.38
N ILE A 73 -6.35 16.08 -18.21
CA ILE A 73 -5.11 15.34 -18.50
C ILE A 73 -4.78 15.40 -19.99
N ALA A 74 -3.51 15.68 -20.30
CA ALA A 74 -3.06 15.76 -21.69
C ALA A 74 -3.26 14.45 -22.46
N GLN A 75 -3.51 14.55 -23.75
CA GLN A 75 -3.57 13.39 -24.64
C GLN A 75 -2.20 12.71 -24.65
N GLY A 76 -2.19 11.37 -24.52
CA GLY A 76 -0.97 10.57 -24.52
C GLY A 76 -0.18 10.63 -23.21
N ALA A 77 -0.68 11.31 -22.17
CA ALA A 77 -0.05 11.31 -20.85
C ALA A 77 -0.19 9.94 -20.16
N CYS A 78 0.58 9.75 -19.11
CA CYS A 78 0.54 8.55 -18.27
C CYS A 78 -0.30 8.79 -17.01
N LEU A 79 -1.30 7.95 -16.77
CA LEU A 79 -2.09 7.90 -15.55
C LEU A 79 -1.51 6.83 -14.63
N LEU A 80 -1.11 7.21 -13.41
CA LEU A 80 -0.44 6.33 -12.47
C LEU A 80 -1.23 6.16 -11.17
N PHE A 81 -1.31 4.93 -10.70
CA PHE A 81 -1.90 4.53 -9.43
C PHE A 81 -0.86 3.85 -8.53
N ALA A 82 -1.06 3.94 -7.22
CA ALA A 82 -0.25 3.21 -6.24
C ALA A 82 -1.00 2.00 -5.64
N HIS A 83 -2.25 1.78 -6.04
CA HIS A 83 -3.09 0.62 -5.74
C HIS A 83 -4.10 0.43 -6.86
N GLY A 84 -4.39 -0.82 -7.21
CA GLY A 84 -5.17 -1.14 -8.40
C GLY A 84 -6.68 -1.11 -8.22
N PHE A 85 -7.23 -0.84 -7.03
CA PHE A 85 -8.64 -0.99 -6.66
C PHE A 85 -9.62 -0.43 -7.71
N ASN A 86 -9.49 0.85 -8.03
CA ASN A 86 -10.47 1.53 -8.87
C ASN A 86 -10.47 1.06 -10.33
N VAL A 87 -9.30 0.72 -10.86
CA VAL A 87 -9.19 0.17 -12.23
C VAL A 87 -9.65 -1.29 -12.25
N HIS A 88 -9.21 -2.10 -11.27
CA HIS A 88 -9.54 -3.53 -11.20
C HIS A 88 -11.04 -3.77 -11.03
N TYR A 89 -11.71 -3.01 -10.15
CA TYR A 89 -13.16 -3.13 -9.93
C TYR A 89 -14.01 -2.21 -10.82
N GLY A 90 -13.43 -1.61 -11.87
CA GLY A 90 -14.14 -0.84 -12.87
C GLY A 90 -14.78 0.46 -12.37
N GLN A 91 -14.29 1.01 -11.25
CA GLN A 91 -14.73 2.32 -10.74
C GLN A 91 -14.13 3.47 -11.54
N ILE A 92 -12.97 3.26 -12.15
CA ILE A 92 -12.33 4.14 -13.11
C ILE A 92 -12.09 3.35 -14.40
N VAL A 93 -12.63 3.86 -15.50
CA VAL A 93 -12.32 3.39 -16.85
C VAL A 93 -11.47 4.48 -17.51
N PRO A 94 -10.14 4.30 -17.60
CA PRO A 94 -9.26 5.32 -18.16
C PRO A 94 -9.55 5.57 -19.64
N ARG A 95 -9.31 6.81 -20.10
CA ARG A 95 -9.38 7.16 -21.53
C ARG A 95 -8.42 6.29 -22.36
N GLU A 96 -8.83 5.91 -23.55
CA GLU A 96 -8.07 5.01 -24.45
C GLU A 96 -6.76 5.60 -25.00
N ASP A 97 -6.60 6.92 -24.91
CA ASP A 97 -5.41 7.64 -25.39
C ASP A 97 -4.29 7.75 -24.35
N LEU A 98 -4.49 7.25 -23.11
CA LEU A 98 -3.52 7.33 -22.02
C LEU A 98 -2.69 6.05 -21.92
N ASP A 99 -1.47 6.18 -21.40
CA ASP A 99 -0.82 5.07 -20.70
C ASP A 99 -1.41 4.93 -19.31
N VAL A 100 -1.58 3.70 -18.82
CA VAL A 100 -2.11 3.45 -17.47
C VAL A 100 -1.23 2.45 -16.75
N VAL A 101 -0.61 2.90 -15.68
CA VAL A 101 0.37 2.12 -14.93
C VAL A 101 0.08 2.11 -13.43
N LEU A 102 0.64 1.13 -12.76
CA LEU A 102 0.64 1.01 -11.32
C LEU A 102 2.07 0.92 -10.82
N VAL A 103 2.39 1.65 -9.75
CA VAL A 103 3.62 1.49 -8.97
C VAL A 103 3.26 1.53 -7.49
N ALA A 104 3.28 0.37 -6.84
CA ALA A 104 2.85 0.18 -5.46
C ALA A 104 4.04 -0.25 -4.56
N PRO A 105 4.63 0.68 -3.79
CA PRO A 105 5.58 0.31 -2.75
C PRO A 105 4.89 -0.55 -1.68
N LYS A 106 5.51 -1.65 -1.29
CA LYS A 106 4.96 -2.56 -0.27
C LYS A 106 5.38 -2.12 1.13
N GLY A 107 4.78 -1.01 1.56
CA GLY A 107 4.97 -0.43 2.89
C GLY A 107 4.30 0.93 3.06
N PRO A 108 4.07 1.36 4.31
CA PRO A 108 3.49 2.66 4.62
C PRO A 108 4.32 3.83 4.08
N GLY A 109 3.67 4.90 3.64
CA GLY A 109 4.35 6.05 3.03
C GLY A 109 5.46 6.68 3.89
N ALA A 110 5.30 6.70 5.21
CA ALA A 110 6.35 7.18 6.12
C ALA A 110 7.63 6.32 6.03
N LEU A 111 7.50 5.00 5.84
CA LEU A 111 8.64 4.11 5.64
C LEU A 111 9.24 4.28 4.24
N VAL A 112 8.42 4.46 3.20
CA VAL A 112 8.92 4.74 1.84
C VAL A 112 9.84 5.96 1.84
N ARG A 113 9.49 7.03 2.58
CA ARG A 113 10.35 8.21 2.72
C ARG A 113 11.61 7.92 3.54
N ARG A 114 11.46 7.34 4.72
CA ARG A 114 12.60 7.06 5.63
C ARG A 114 13.65 6.17 5.00
N GLU A 115 13.24 5.08 4.36
CA GLU A 115 14.16 4.15 3.71
C GLU A 115 14.89 4.82 2.52
N TYR A 116 14.20 5.70 1.79
CA TYR A 116 14.81 6.48 0.73
C TYR A 116 15.91 7.41 1.25
N GLU A 117 15.66 8.15 2.35
CA GLU A 117 16.59 9.10 2.96
C GLU A 117 17.91 8.46 3.42
N ILE A 118 17.86 7.20 3.86
CA ILE A 118 19.05 6.45 4.27
C ILE A 118 19.69 5.64 3.13
N GLY A 119 19.33 5.96 1.88
CA GLY A 119 19.90 5.33 0.68
C GLY A 119 19.36 3.94 0.34
N ARG A 120 18.42 3.42 1.14
CA ARG A 120 17.67 2.18 0.88
C ARG A 120 16.40 2.48 0.09
N GLY A 121 15.47 1.54 0.06
CA GLY A 121 14.16 1.69 -0.55
C GLY A 121 13.18 0.69 0.05
N VAL A 122 11.92 0.82 -0.30
CA VAL A 122 10.89 -0.18 -0.02
C VAL A 122 10.62 -0.94 -1.31
N PRO A 123 10.62 -2.29 -1.32
CA PRO A 123 10.29 -3.05 -2.52
C PRO A 123 8.95 -2.60 -3.11
N ALA A 124 8.85 -2.59 -4.43
CA ALA A 124 7.65 -2.18 -5.11
C ALA A 124 7.21 -3.22 -6.15
N VAL A 125 5.92 -3.27 -6.40
CA VAL A 125 5.40 -3.95 -7.58
C VAL A 125 4.97 -2.91 -8.60
N TYR A 126 5.06 -3.26 -9.90
CA TYR A 126 4.58 -2.40 -10.97
C TYR A 126 3.78 -3.19 -12.00
N ALA A 127 2.83 -2.53 -12.63
CA ALA A 127 1.99 -3.13 -13.65
C ALA A 127 1.65 -2.11 -14.74
N VAL A 128 1.39 -2.62 -15.94
CA VAL A 128 0.84 -1.86 -17.06
C VAL A 128 -0.57 -2.38 -17.34
N HIS A 129 -1.56 -1.50 -17.24
CA HIS A 129 -2.94 -1.79 -17.62
C HIS A 129 -3.19 -1.44 -19.08
N GLN A 130 -2.67 -0.30 -19.54
CA GLN A 130 -2.80 0.22 -20.88
C GLN A 130 -1.49 0.83 -21.34
N ASP A 131 -1.03 0.48 -22.53
CA ASP A 131 0.20 0.97 -23.16
C ASP A 131 -0.12 1.56 -24.52
N LYS A 132 -0.44 2.84 -24.56
CA LYS A 132 -0.77 3.55 -25.79
C LYS A 132 0.45 4.07 -26.51
N SER A 133 1.46 4.49 -25.76
CA SER A 133 2.70 5.04 -26.30
C SER A 133 3.71 3.99 -26.75
N GLY A 134 3.60 2.75 -26.23
CA GLY A 134 4.64 1.71 -26.31
C GLY A 134 5.76 1.88 -25.28
N ASN A 135 5.62 2.84 -24.34
CA ASN A 135 6.63 3.15 -23.31
C ASN A 135 6.10 3.08 -21.87
N ALA A 136 4.87 2.59 -21.67
CA ALA A 136 4.23 2.59 -20.34
C ALA A 136 5.05 1.83 -19.28
N GLU A 137 5.69 0.72 -19.67
CA GLU A 137 6.55 -0.03 -18.74
C GLU A 137 7.79 0.77 -18.32
N GLN A 138 8.41 1.48 -19.25
CA GLN A 138 9.57 2.34 -18.95
C GLN A 138 9.20 3.50 -18.03
N LEU A 139 8.02 4.10 -18.22
CA LEU A 139 7.50 5.14 -17.33
C LEU A 139 7.24 4.60 -15.92
N ALA A 140 6.64 3.42 -15.79
CA ALA A 140 6.43 2.77 -14.50
C ALA A 140 7.76 2.48 -13.78
N LEU A 141 8.75 1.96 -14.50
CA LEU A 141 10.07 1.67 -13.95
C LEU A 141 10.85 2.94 -13.58
N ALA A 142 10.77 3.99 -14.39
CA ALA A 142 11.39 5.29 -14.08
C ALA A 142 10.78 5.91 -12.82
N TYR A 143 9.45 5.88 -12.69
CA TYR A 143 8.76 6.33 -11.48
C TYR A 143 9.16 5.48 -10.26
N CYS A 144 9.16 4.14 -10.40
CA CYS A 144 9.59 3.23 -9.35
C CYS A 144 11.02 3.51 -8.88
N ALA A 145 11.94 3.75 -9.81
CA ALA A 145 13.31 4.14 -9.49
C ALA A 145 13.37 5.49 -8.77
N GLY A 146 12.60 6.48 -9.25
CA GLY A 146 12.52 7.81 -8.67
C GLY A 146 12.03 7.83 -7.22
N ILE A 147 11.07 6.96 -6.87
CA ILE A 147 10.63 6.82 -5.47
C ILE A 147 11.54 5.92 -4.62
N GLY A 148 12.57 5.30 -5.20
CA GLY A 148 13.54 4.44 -4.51
C GLY A 148 13.17 2.95 -4.48
N GLY A 149 12.05 2.55 -5.06
CA GLY A 149 11.58 1.15 -5.06
C GLY A 149 12.56 0.20 -5.75
N ALA A 150 13.13 0.61 -6.87
CA ALA A 150 14.09 -0.18 -7.63
C ALA A 150 15.44 -0.43 -6.90
N ARG A 151 15.72 0.28 -5.80
CA ARG A 151 16.93 0.04 -4.99
C ARG A 151 16.87 -1.29 -4.23
N GLN A 152 15.68 -1.80 -3.97
CA GLN A 152 15.45 -3.09 -3.32
C GLN A 152 15.03 -4.14 -4.34
N ASN A 153 13.84 -3.99 -4.89
CA ASN A 153 13.31 -4.84 -5.95
C ASN A 153 12.08 -4.19 -6.58
N ALA A 154 11.91 -4.39 -7.88
CA ALA A 154 10.72 -4.00 -8.62
C ALA A 154 10.17 -5.23 -9.37
N ILE A 155 9.05 -5.76 -8.90
CA ILE A 155 8.44 -6.98 -9.44
C ILE A 155 7.30 -6.59 -10.37
N LYS A 156 7.34 -7.10 -11.61
CA LYS A 156 6.24 -6.95 -12.57
C LYS A 156 5.05 -7.80 -12.12
N THR A 157 3.87 -7.20 -12.15
CA THR A 157 2.60 -7.85 -11.80
C THR A 157 1.47 -7.35 -12.71
N THR A 158 0.22 -7.54 -12.29
CA THR A 158 -0.98 -7.01 -12.94
C THR A 158 -1.80 -6.18 -11.94
N PHE A 159 -2.66 -5.30 -12.42
CA PHE A 159 -3.61 -4.58 -11.54
C PHE A 159 -4.46 -5.55 -10.72
N LYS A 160 -4.90 -6.65 -11.32
CA LYS A 160 -5.66 -7.70 -10.64
C LYS A 160 -4.85 -8.32 -9.49
N GLU A 161 -3.65 -8.83 -9.80
CA GLU A 161 -2.83 -9.52 -8.80
C GLU A 161 -2.42 -8.58 -7.66
N GLU A 162 -1.99 -7.36 -7.99
CA GLU A 162 -1.67 -6.36 -6.97
C GLU A 162 -2.87 -6.08 -6.06
N THR A 163 -4.03 -5.78 -6.63
CA THR A 163 -5.23 -5.45 -5.85
C THR A 163 -5.68 -6.59 -4.95
N GLU A 164 -5.78 -7.80 -5.49
CA GLU A 164 -6.26 -8.96 -4.75
C GLU A 164 -5.29 -9.38 -3.63
N THR A 165 -4.00 -9.35 -3.91
CA THR A 165 -2.99 -9.75 -2.91
C THR A 165 -2.78 -8.69 -1.84
N ASP A 166 -2.85 -7.41 -2.18
CA ASP A 166 -2.73 -6.30 -1.23
C ASP A 166 -3.92 -6.29 -0.26
N LEU A 167 -5.15 -6.32 -0.78
CA LEU A 167 -6.37 -6.41 0.03
C LEU A 167 -6.38 -7.66 0.92
N PHE A 168 -5.98 -8.80 0.40
CA PHE A 168 -5.88 -10.02 1.20
C PHE A 168 -4.83 -9.87 2.30
N GLY A 169 -3.64 -9.38 1.97
CA GLY A 169 -2.54 -9.20 2.91
C GLY A 169 -2.92 -8.31 4.09
N GLU A 170 -3.54 -7.15 3.82
CA GLU A 170 -3.94 -6.23 4.87
C GLU A 170 -5.10 -6.75 5.72
N GLN A 171 -6.08 -7.45 5.13
CA GLN A 171 -7.24 -7.97 5.85
C GLN A 171 -6.91 -9.22 6.66
N ALA A 172 -6.27 -10.22 6.04
CA ALA A 172 -6.07 -11.53 6.64
C ALA A 172 -4.81 -11.62 7.52
N VAL A 173 -3.78 -10.80 7.27
CA VAL A 173 -2.47 -10.94 7.91
C VAL A 173 -2.02 -9.64 8.58
N LEU A 174 -1.76 -8.59 7.80
CA LEU A 174 -0.96 -7.44 8.25
C LEU A 174 -1.70 -6.53 9.24
N CYS A 175 -2.95 -6.17 8.92
CA CYS A 175 -3.74 -5.23 9.72
C CYS A 175 -4.85 -5.95 10.48
N GLY A 176 -5.70 -6.68 9.78
CA GLY A 176 -6.83 -7.38 10.38
C GLY A 176 -6.38 -8.58 11.23
N GLY A 177 -5.69 -9.53 10.62
CA GLY A 177 -5.26 -10.77 11.28
C GLY A 177 -4.34 -10.53 12.47
N ALA A 178 -3.25 -9.78 12.30
CA ALA A 178 -2.28 -9.53 13.35
C ALA A 178 -2.88 -8.78 14.55
N THR A 179 -3.72 -7.75 14.31
CA THR A 179 -4.38 -7.04 15.40
C THR A 179 -5.34 -7.92 16.20
N LYS A 180 -6.11 -8.76 15.52
CA LYS A 180 -7.03 -9.69 16.21
C LYS A 180 -6.29 -10.79 16.96
N LEU A 181 -5.17 -11.29 16.44
CA LEU A 181 -4.33 -12.25 17.13
C LEU A 181 -3.76 -11.65 18.43
N VAL A 182 -3.20 -10.45 18.36
CA VAL A 182 -2.64 -9.72 19.52
C VAL A 182 -3.72 -9.47 20.55
N GLN A 183 -4.89 -8.97 20.12
CA GLN A 183 -6.01 -8.70 21.01
C GLN A 183 -6.47 -9.97 21.75
N ALA A 184 -6.71 -11.05 21.01
CA ALA A 184 -7.14 -12.33 21.59
C ALA A 184 -6.11 -12.92 22.56
N GLY A 185 -4.82 -12.81 22.24
CA GLY A 185 -3.74 -13.25 23.14
C GLY A 185 -3.71 -12.45 24.44
N TRP A 186 -3.80 -11.12 24.34
CA TRP A 186 -3.85 -10.22 25.49
C TRP A 186 -5.09 -10.49 26.37
N GLU A 187 -6.27 -10.57 25.78
CA GLU A 187 -7.53 -10.87 26.48
C GLU A 187 -7.45 -12.20 27.23
N THR A 188 -6.94 -13.25 26.57
CA THR A 188 -6.77 -14.59 27.17
C THR A 188 -5.90 -14.56 28.44
N LEU A 189 -4.80 -13.82 28.41
CA LEU A 189 -3.91 -13.68 29.59
C LEU A 189 -4.56 -12.88 30.72
N VAL A 190 -5.22 -11.79 30.39
CA VAL A 190 -5.89 -10.94 31.38
C VAL A 190 -7.07 -11.67 32.05
N GLU A 191 -7.87 -12.39 31.28
CA GLU A 191 -8.96 -13.22 31.79
C GLU A 191 -8.47 -14.35 32.71
N ALA A 192 -7.25 -14.86 32.48
CA ALA A 192 -6.59 -15.83 33.34
C ALA A 192 -5.99 -15.22 34.62
N GLY A 193 -6.11 -13.88 34.80
CA GLY A 193 -5.68 -13.17 35.99
C GLY A 193 -4.24 -12.63 35.97
N TYR A 194 -3.59 -12.65 34.79
CA TYR A 194 -2.27 -12.02 34.64
C TYR A 194 -2.37 -10.48 34.56
N GLN A 195 -1.28 -9.80 34.88
CA GLN A 195 -1.20 -8.34 34.83
C GLN A 195 -1.35 -7.84 33.38
N PRO A 196 -2.26 -6.88 33.10
CA PRO A 196 -2.47 -6.37 31.74
C PRO A 196 -1.21 -5.80 31.07
N GLU A 197 -0.34 -5.17 31.86
CA GLU A 197 0.92 -4.60 31.38
C GLU A 197 1.91 -5.70 30.95
N VAL A 198 1.99 -6.79 31.68
CA VAL A 198 2.81 -7.95 31.33
C VAL A 198 2.27 -8.59 30.05
N ALA A 199 0.95 -8.82 29.99
CA ALA A 199 0.29 -9.35 28.79
C ALA A 199 0.50 -8.44 27.55
N TYR A 200 0.54 -7.13 27.74
CA TYR A 200 0.86 -6.17 26.65
C TYR A 200 2.29 -6.35 26.13
N TYR A 201 3.27 -6.49 27.02
CA TYR A 201 4.65 -6.72 26.59
C TYR A 201 4.79 -8.03 25.82
N GLU A 202 4.21 -9.10 26.31
CA GLU A 202 4.30 -10.43 25.72
C GLU A 202 3.58 -10.53 24.36
N CYS A 203 2.36 -9.98 24.24
CA CYS A 203 1.53 -10.16 23.04
C CYS A 203 1.72 -9.07 21.98
N LEU A 204 2.14 -7.85 22.36
CA LEU A 204 2.24 -6.73 21.43
C LEU A 204 3.65 -6.17 21.30
N HIS A 205 4.26 -5.76 22.41
CA HIS A 205 5.55 -5.07 22.34
C HIS A 205 6.64 -5.99 21.76
N GLU A 206 6.73 -7.22 22.25
CA GLU A 206 7.74 -8.18 21.82
C GLU A 206 7.50 -8.70 20.39
N LEU A 207 6.25 -8.73 19.92
CA LEU A 207 5.92 -9.13 18.54
C LEU A 207 6.72 -8.34 17.51
N LYS A 208 6.96 -7.04 17.75
CA LYS A 208 7.77 -6.20 16.86
C LYS A 208 9.19 -6.74 16.71
N LEU A 209 9.80 -7.21 17.80
CA LEU A 209 11.16 -7.75 17.81
C LEU A 209 11.23 -9.08 17.07
N ILE A 210 10.22 -9.92 17.21
CA ILE A 210 10.09 -11.18 16.44
C ILE A 210 9.87 -10.89 14.95
N VAL A 211 9.04 -9.88 14.62
CA VAL A 211 8.83 -9.46 13.21
C VAL A 211 10.10 -8.89 12.60
N ASP A 212 10.95 -8.22 13.36
CA ASP A 212 12.26 -7.77 12.87
C ASP A 212 13.13 -8.97 12.43
N LEU A 213 13.13 -10.06 13.20
CA LEU A 213 13.85 -11.29 12.81
C LEU A 213 13.26 -11.93 11.54
N PHE A 214 11.93 -11.93 11.37
CA PHE A 214 11.30 -12.35 10.11
C PHE A 214 11.77 -11.47 8.94
N TYR A 215 11.83 -10.17 9.15
CA TYR A 215 12.27 -9.22 8.14
C TYR A 215 13.73 -9.40 7.74
N GLU A 216 14.60 -9.68 8.70
CA GLU A 216 16.05 -9.85 8.46
C GLU A 216 16.42 -11.13 7.73
N GLY A 217 15.68 -12.22 7.92
CA GLY A 217 16.07 -13.51 7.33
C GLY A 217 14.99 -14.58 7.31
N GLY A 218 13.72 -14.17 7.42
CA GLY A 218 12.58 -15.08 7.34
C GLY A 218 12.37 -15.90 8.62
N ILE A 219 11.41 -16.81 8.55
CA ILE A 219 11.00 -17.65 9.68
C ILE A 219 12.15 -18.54 10.18
N THR A 220 12.99 -19.05 9.29
CA THR A 220 14.14 -19.91 9.66
C THR A 220 15.10 -19.12 10.56
N ARG A 221 15.46 -17.90 10.16
CA ARG A 221 16.34 -17.03 10.96
C ARG A 221 15.73 -16.70 12.32
N MET A 222 14.44 -16.40 12.38
CA MET A 222 13.77 -16.18 13.66
C MET A 222 13.94 -17.37 14.59
N HIS A 223 13.75 -18.62 14.10
CA HIS A 223 13.96 -19.81 14.89
C HIS A 223 15.40 -19.96 15.43
N GLU A 224 16.41 -19.52 14.69
CA GLU A 224 17.82 -19.56 15.12
C GLU A 224 18.11 -18.63 16.32
N PHE A 225 17.31 -17.57 16.52
CA PHE A 225 17.51 -16.53 17.51
C PHE A 225 16.58 -16.61 18.73
N ILE A 226 15.67 -17.56 18.77
CA ILE A 226 14.80 -17.81 19.94
C ILE A 226 15.24 -19.05 20.70
N SER A 227 14.80 -19.20 21.96
CA SER A 227 15.14 -20.35 22.81
C SER A 227 14.57 -21.65 22.26
N GLU A 228 15.20 -22.78 22.60
CA GLU A 228 14.69 -24.13 22.24
C GLU A 228 13.28 -24.36 22.77
N THR A 229 12.93 -23.81 23.95
CA THR A 229 11.59 -23.87 24.52
C THR A 229 10.59 -23.12 23.65
N ALA A 230 10.96 -21.92 23.17
CA ALA A 230 10.11 -21.13 22.28
C ALA A 230 9.94 -21.81 20.92
N GLN A 231 11.01 -22.39 20.38
CA GLN A 231 10.93 -23.18 19.13
C GLN A 231 9.97 -24.36 19.27
N TYR A 232 10.11 -25.15 20.35
CA TYR A 232 9.23 -26.28 20.61
C TYR A 232 7.76 -25.83 20.74
N GLY A 233 7.50 -24.76 21.48
CA GLY A 233 6.17 -24.17 21.64
C GLY A 233 5.58 -23.73 20.30
N ALA A 234 6.35 -22.98 19.52
CA ALA A 234 5.93 -22.47 18.21
C ALA A 234 5.53 -23.62 17.26
N LEU A 235 6.39 -24.63 17.13
CA LEU A 235 6.17 -25.76 16.23
C LEU A 235 5.01 -26.67 16.66
N THR A 236 4.78 -26.83 17.96
CA THR A 236 3.77 -27.77 18.48
C THR A 236 2.42 -27.12 18.81
N ARG A 237 2.35 -25.81 18.97
CA ARG A 237 1.13 -25.08 19.38
C ARG A 237 0.64 -24.06 18.35
N GLY A 238 1.51 -23.54 17.48
CA GLY A 238 1.12 -22.59 16.45
C GLY A 238 -0.04 -23.08 15.58
N GLY A 239 -0.06 -24.37 15.24
CA GLY A 239 -1.14 -25.00 14.48
C GLY A 239 -2.49 -25.08 15.19
N TYR A 240 -2.55 -24.86 16.53
CA TYR A 240 -3.83 -24.76 17.24
C TYR A 240 -4.47 -23.38 17.07
N VAL A 241 -3.66 -22.36 16.85
CA VAL A 241 -4.11 -20.98 16.64
C VAL A 241 -4.43 -20.73 15.17
N VAL A 242 -3.56 -21.18 14.27
CA VAL A 242 -3.78 -21.12 12.82
C VAL A 242 -4.07 -22.54 12.30
N ASP A 243 -5.28 -22.98 12.59
CA ASP A 243 -5.81 -24.30 12.24
C ASP A 243 -6.48 -24.32 10.84
N ASP A 244 -7.10 -25.44 10.50
CA ASP A 244 -7.81 -25.60 9.22
C ASP A 244 -9.04 -24.70 9.12
N ASN A 245 -9.70 -24.36 10.24
CA ASN A 245 -10.80 -23.39 10.23
C ASN A 245 -10.29 -21.98 9.92
N THR A 246 -9.19 -21.55 10.55
CA THR A 246 -8.53 -20.28 10.25
C THR A 246 -8.15 -20.19 8.76
N ARG A 247 -7.59 -21.26 8.19
CA ARG A 247 -7.28 -21.34 6.75
C ARG A 247 -8.52 -21.27 5.88
N ALA A 248 -9.63 -21.88 6.29
CA ALA A 248 -10.90 -21.81 5.57
C ALA A 248 -11.45 -20.36 5.56
N GLN A 249 -11.36 -19.64 6.68
CA GLN A 249 -11.74 -18.24 6.74
C GLN A 249 -10.86 -17.35 5.84
N MET A 250 -9.55 -17.57 5.82
CA MET A 250 -8.64 -16.86 4.88
C MET A 250 -9.04 -17.10 3.41
N LYS A 251 -9.39 -18.32 3.04
CA LYS A 251 -9.89 -18.64 1.68
C LYS A 251 -11.19 -17.90 1.37
N LYS A 252 -12.10 -17.77 2.36
CA LYS A 252 -13.33 -17.02 2.19
C LYS A 252 -13.06 -15.53 1.98
N VAL A 253 -12.17 -14.92 2.78
CA VAL A 253 -11.75 -13.52 2.59
C VAL A 253 -11.20 -13.31 1.18
N LEU A 254 -10.32 -14.19 0.71
CA LEU A 254 -9.78 -14.10 -0.64
C LEU A 254 -10.88 -14.22 -1.72
N ALA A 255 -11.83 -15.15 -1.56
CA ALA A 255 -12.93 -15.32 -2.51
C ALA A 255 -13.82 -14.06 -2.59
N GLU A 256 -14.14 -13.42 -1.46
CA GLU A 256 -14.91 -12.18 -1.40
C GLU A 256 -14.18 -10.97 -2.02
N ILE A 257 -12.85 -10.98 -2.01
CA ILE A 257 -12.03 -10.02 -2.74
C ILE A 257 -12.11 -10.30 -4.24
N GLN A 258 -11.88 -11.55 -4.65
CA GLN A 258 -11.82 -11.95 -6.06
C GLN A 258 -13.14 -11.77 -6.81
N ASP A 259 -14.27 -12.03 -6.14
CA ASP A 259 -15.60 -11.87 -6.73
C ASP A 259 -16.15 -10.44 -6.61
N GLY A 260 -15.40 -9.53 -5.98
CA GLY A 260 -15.76 -8.12 -5.78
C GLY A 260 -16.77 -7.86 -4.66
N THR A 261 -17.12 -8.86 -3.86
CA THR A 261 -18.07 -8.69 -2.74
C THR A 261 -17.55 -7.66 -1.73
N PHE A 262 -16.28 -7.77 -1.33
CA PHE A 262 -15.65 -6.78 -0.44
C PHE A 262 -15.68 -5.36 -1.04
N ALA A 263 -15.33 -5.23 -2.32
CA ALA A 263 -15.31 -3.92 -2.97
C ALA A 263 -16.71 -3.27 -3.01
N ARG A 264 -17.75 -4.05 -3.36
CA ARG A 264 -19.13 -3.55 -3.34
C ARG A 264 -19.58 -3.13 -1.94
N GLN A 265 -19.22 -3.88 -0.91
CA GLN A 265 -19.54 -3.53 0.49
C GLN A 265 -18.89 -2.22 0.90
N TRP A 266 -17.57 -2.08 0.63
CA TRP A 266 -16.85 -0.87 0.99
C TRP A 266 -17.34 0.38 0.24
N ILE A 267 -17.61 0.25 -1.06
CA ILE A 267 -18.18 1.36 -1.85
C ILE A 267 -19.56 1.77 -1.30
N ALA A 268 -20.41 0.81 -0.95
CA ALA A 268 -21.73 1.10 -0.40
C ALA A 268 -21.65 1.76 0.99
N GLU A 269 -20.76 1.28 1.86
CA GLU A 269 -20.53 1.87 3.19
C GLU A 269 -20.03 3.31 3.11
N TYR A 270 -19.11 3.57 2.17
CA TYR A 270 -18.59 4.92 1.97
C TYR A 270 -19.63 5.91 1.42
N ALA A 271 -20.62 5.42 0.67
CA ALA A 271 -21.68 6.23 0.08
C ALA A 271 -22.83 6.53 1.05
N ALA A 272 -22.92 5.82 2.20
CA ALA A 272 -23.98 5.98 3.22
C ALA A 272 -23.70 7.14 4.17
#